data_1e9bbdfbaf24d717afc8de237ea576de
#
_entry.id   1e9bbdfbaf24d717afc8de237ea576de
#
_cell.length_a   1.000
_cell.length_b   1.000
_cell.length_c   1.000
_cell.angle_alpha   90.00
_cell.angle_beta   90.00
_cell.angle_gamma   90.00
#
_symmetry.space_group_name_H-M   'P 1'
#
loop_
_entity.id
_entity.type
_entity.pdbx_description
1 polymer ?
#
loop_
_entity_poly.entity_id
_entity_poly.type
_entity_poly.pdbx_seq_one_letter_code
_entity_poly.pdbx_strand_id
1 'polypeptide(L)'
;SISLVVDITNYVMLELGQPLHAYDLDKLSGGITVRRANDGEQLVTLDGQTRKLDLEDLVIADESGAIGLAGVMGGQSTEVSLETKNVLIEAAHFDSISIARSARRHKLPSEASKRFERGVDPAIGPAAVARVIQLLEVHAHGEASSLGAEHRSEIAPAAIWLPADFASQHVGVEYSADEIDTSLRSIGCVVASVDGGFEVVAPSWRPDITHKTD
;
A
#
# COMPACT_ATOMS: atom_id res chain seq x y z
N SER A 1 22.67 -4.50 1.93
CA SER A 1 21.98 -5.29 2.97
C SER A 1 22.04 -4.56 4.29
N ILE A 2 20.92 -4.43 4.96
CA ILE A 2 20.80 -3.82 6.30
C ILE A 2 20.60 -4.94 7.32
N SER A 3 19.52 -5.69 7.14
CA SER A 3 19.23 -6.93 7.85
C SER A 3 18.41 -7.84 6.95
N LEU A 4 18.38 -9.14 7.24
CA LEU A 4 17.60 -10.09 6.44
C LEU A 4 16.12 -9.73 6.38
N VAL A 5 15.53 -9.26 7.49
CA VAL A 5 14.12 -8.83 7.55
C VAL A 5 13.87 -7.65 6.60
N VAL A 6 14.70 -6.61 6.67
CA VAL A 6 14.59 -5.43 5.81
C VAL A 6 14.83 -5.77 4.34
N ASP A 7 15.79 -6.65 4.05
CA ASP A 7 16.06 -7.08 2.69
C ASP A 7 14.87 -7.85 2.10
N ILE A 8 14.23 -8.71 2.90
CA ILE A 8 13.01 -9.45 2.51
C ILE A 8 11.85 -8.49 2.26
N THR A 9 11.58 -7.52 3.15
CA THR A 9 10.49 -6.57 2.93
C THR A 9 10.72 -5.72 1.68
N ASN A 10 11.96 -5.30 1.42
CA ASN A 10 12.34 -4.60 0.20
C ASN A 10 12.20 -5.48 -1.05
N TYR A 11 12.61 -6.74 -0.97
CA TYR A 11 12.45 -7.69 -2.08
C TYR A 11 10.97 -7.87 -2.45
N VAL A 12 10.12 -8.14 -1.46
CA VAL A 12 8.68 -8.33 -1.70
C VAL A 12 8.02 -7.04 -2.20
N MET A 13 8.44 -5.87 -1.72
CA MET A 13 7.99 -4.59 -2.26
C MET A 13 8.33 -4.45 -3.76
N LEU A 14 9.50 -4.90 -4.20
CA LEU A 14 9.90 -4.87 -5.62
C LEU A 14 9.18 -5.95 -6.43
N GLU A 15 8.96 -7.14 -5.85
CA GLU A 15 8.29 -8.28 -6.50
C GLU A 15 6.79 -8.02 -6.72
N LEU A 16 6.10 -7.47 -5.70
CA LEU A 16 4.63 -7.36 -5.67
C LEU A 16 4.11 -5.92 -5.69
N GLY A 17 4.97 -4.91 -5.62
CA GLY A 17 4.57 -3.52 -5.57
C GLY A 17 4.01 -3.05 -4.21
N GLN A 18 3.96 -3.92 -3.20
CA GLN A 18 3.45 -3.63 -1.86
C GLN A 18 4.58 -3.19 -0.93
N PRO A 19 4.64 -1.92 -0.49
CA PRO A 19 5.53 -1.53 0.58
C PRO A 19 5.13 -2.22 1.88
N LEU A 20 6.12 -2.72 2.60
CA LEU A 20 5.97 -3.44 3.85
C LEU A 20 6.82 -2.77 4.93
N HIS A 21 6.37 -2.83 6.17
CA HIS A 21 7.19 -2.43 7.31
C HIS A 21 7.33 -3.58 8.30
N ALA A 22 8.47 -3.67 8.96
CA ALA A 22 8.75 -4.64 10.00
C ALA A 22 9.06 -3.91 11.31
N TYR A 23 8.31 -4.24 12.34
CA TYR A 23 8.53 -3.78 13.71
C TYR A 23 9.25 -4.86 14.51
N ASP A 24 10.14 -4.46 15.39
CA ASP A 24 10.59 -5.31 16.48
C ASP A 24 9.41 -5.50 17.45
N LEU A 25 8.82 -6.69 17.46
CA LEU A 25 7.60 -6.97 18.23
C LEU A 25 7.83 -6.79 19.74
N ASP A 26 9.05 -7.07 20.22
CA ASP A 26 9.38 -6.97 21.64
C ASP A 26 9.53 -5.51 22.12
N LYS A 27 9.59 -4.55 21.18
CA LYS A 27 9.63 -3.11 21.45
C LYS A 27 8.26 -2.43 21.36
N LEU A 28 7.24 -3.14 20.88
CA LEU A 28 5.89 -2.59 20.80
C LEU A 28 5.23 -2.55 22.18
N SER A 29 4.49 -1.49 22.44
CA SER A 29 3.70 -1.32 23.66
C SER A 29 2.21 -1.44 23.35
N GLY A 30 1.60 -2.56 23.75
CA GLY A 30 0.18 -2.81 23.50
C GLY A 30 -0.17 -3.02 22.03
N GLY A 31 -1.34 -2.55 21.63
CA GLY A 31 -1.86 -2.74 20.27
C GLY A 31 -1.47 -1.62 19.31
N ILE A 32 -1.51 -1.91 18.00
CA ILE A 32 -1.27 -0.91 16.97
C ILE A 32 -2.56 -0.18 16.62
N THR A 33 -2.48 1.15 16.52
CA THR A 33 -3.55 2.04 16.10
C THR A 33 -3.09 2.92 14.95
N VAL A 34 -3.91 3.03 13.91
CA VAL A 34 -3.70 4.00 12.83
C VAL A 34 -4.57 5.22 13.10
N ARG A 35 -3.97 6.40 13.21
CA ARG A 35 -4.65 7.64 13.56
C ARG A 35 -3.97 8.86 12.96
N ARG A 36 -4.63 10.00 13.03
CA ARG A 36 -3.97 11.29 12.80
C ARG A 36 -3.05 11.63 13.98
N ALA A 37 -1.98 12.36 13.71
CA ALA A 37 -1.09 12.85 14.75
C ALA A 37 -1.81 13.81 15.69
N ASN A 38 -1.37 13.85 16.95
CA ASN A 38 -1.86 14.81 17.93
C ASN A 38 -1.11 16.15 17.81
N ASP A 39 -1.70 17.21 18.36
CA ASP A 39 -1.02 18.51 18.39
C ASP A 39 0.28 18.45 19.21
N GLY A 40 1.34 18.97 18.63
CA GLY A 40 2.66 18.97 19.24
C GLY A 40 3.39 17.62 19.28
N GLU A 41 2.79 16.56 18.73
CA GLU A 41 3.39 15.22 18.71
C GLU A 41 4.68 15.20 17.89
N GLN A 42 5.66 14.42 18.35
CA GLN A 42 6.94 14.27 17.69
C GLN A 42 7.26 12.79 17.47
N LEU A 43 8.02 12.52 16.40
CA LEU A 43 8.50 11.18 16.05
C LEU A 43 9.98 11.28 15.70
N VAL A 44 10.81 10.42 16.29
CA VAL A 44 12.16 10.16 15.82
C VAL A 44 12.09 9.09 14.75
N THR A 45 12.37 9.47 13.50
CA THR A 45 12.33 8.56 12.35
C THR A 45 13.61 7.74 12.22
N LEU A 46 13.57 6.67 11.39
CA LEU A 46 14.71 5.75 11.18
C LEU A 46 16.00 6.43 10.70
N ASP A 47 15.92 7.62 10.14
CA ASP A 47 17.09 8.45 9.77
C ASP A 47 17.66 9.25 10.95
N GLY A 48 17.16 9.01 12.19
CA GLY A 48 17.61 9.65 13.41
C GLY A 48 17.12 11.09 13.62
N GLN A 49 16.25 11.61 12.73
CA GLN A 49 15.74 12.96 12.84
C GLN A 49 14.47 13.03 13.68
N THR A 50 14.39 13.99 14.60
CA THR A 50 13.16 14.31 15.31
C THR A 50 12.28 15.19 14.42
N ARG A 51 11.07 14.69 14.14
CA ARG A 51 10.09 15.38 13.30
C ARG A 51 8.92 15.84 14.15
N LYS A 52 8.58 17.11 14.03
CA LYS A 52 7.32 17.64 14.54
C LYS A 52 6.22 17.23 13.56
N LEU A 53 5.25 16.47 14.05
CA LEU A 53 4.13 15.99 13.25
C LEU A 53 3.07 17.08 13.07
N ASP A 54 2.36 17.02 11.96
CA ASP A 54 1.22 17.87 11.65
C ASP A 54 -0.08 17.10 11.91
N LEU A 55 -1.16 17.78 12.28
CA LEU A 55 -2.46 17.17 12.53
C LEU A 55 -3.04 16.40 11.33
N GLU A 56 -2.58 16.72 10.12
CA GLU A 56 -2.94 15.97 8.90
C GLU A 56 -2.07 14.73 8.65
N ASP A 57 -0.96 14.55 9.39
CA ASP A 57 -0.14 13.37 9.22
C ASP A 57 -0.85 12.13 9.75
N LEU A 58 -0.85 11.06 8.94
CA LEU A 58 -1.29 9.75 9.36
C LEU A 58 -0.12 9.03 10.02
N VAL A 59 -0.34 8.53 11.21
CA VAL A 59 0.68 7.82 12.00
C VAL A 59 0.23 6.41 12.35
N ILE A 60 1.22 5.53 12.41
CA ILE A 60 1.09 4.27 13.11
C ILE A 60 1.52 4.53 14.54
N ALA A 61 0.70 4.15 15.50
CA ALA A 61 0.92 4.40 16.92
C ALA A 61 0.68 3.12 17.73
N ASP A 62 1.35 3.02 18.85
CA ASP A 62 1.07 2.09 19.93
C ASP A 62 0.72 2.85 21.22
N GLU A 63 0.69 2.19 22.38
CA GLU A 63 0.39 2.86 23.66
C GLU A 63 1.46 3.85 24.11
N SER A 64 2.67 3.79 23.53
CA SER A 64 3.76 4.74 23.81
C SER A 64 3.66 6.03 22.99
N GLY A 65 2.87 6.04 21.92
CA GLY A 65 2.72 7.17 21.00
C GLY A 65 2.95 6.79 19.54
N ALA A 66 3.32 7.77 18.69
CA ALA A 66 3.61 7.53 17.28
C ALA A 66 4.91 6.72 17.12
N ILE A 67 4.82 5.58 16.42
CA ILE A 67 5.94 4.67 16.11
C ILE A 67 6.29 4.65 14.62
N GLY A 68 5.53 5.38 13.79
CA GLY A 68 5.81 5.50 12.36
C GLY A 68 4.97 6.58 11.70
N LEU A 69 5.52 7.20 10.66
CA LEU A 69 4.78 8.05 9.73
C LEU A 69 4.24 7.14 8.61
N ALA A 70 2.93 6.89 8.64
CA ALA A 70 2.28 5.90 7.79
C ALA A 70 2.64 6.03 6.31
N GLY A 71 3.09 4.95 5.70
CA GLY A 71 3.46 4.88 4.29
C GLY A 71 4.69 5.71 3.88
N VAL A 72 5.36 6.38 4.83
CA VAL A 72 6.52 7.24 4.55
C VAL A 72 7.79 6.69 5.21
N MET A 73 7.83 6.62 6.53
CA MET A 73 9.03 6.16 7.26
C MET A 73 8.67 5.69 8.67
N GLY A 74 9.22 4.54 9.08
CA GLY A 74 9.09 4.02 10.43
C GLY A 74 9.81 4.88 11.48
N GLY A 75 9.45 4.67 12.74
CA GLY A 75 10.09 5.28 13.90
C GLY A 75 11.25 4.45 14.42
N GLN A 76 12.22 5.13 15.04
CA GLN A 76 13.40 4.50 15.59
C GLN A 76 13.08 3.62 16.81
N SER A 77 12.03 3.94 17.58
CA SER A 77 11.67 3.22 18.81
C SER A 77 11.38 1.74 18.60
N THR A 78 10.85 1.37 17.43
CA THR A 78 10.45 0.00 17.08
C THR A 78 11.29 -0.59 15.94
N GLU A 79 12.44 0.02 15.66
CA GLU A 79 13.35 -0.40 14.60
C GLU A 79 13.86 -1.83 14.84
N VAL A 80 13.84 -2.66 13.79
CA VAL A 80 14.48 -3.98 13.80
C VAL A 80 16.00 -3.86 13.80
N SER A 81 16.65 -4.72 14.57
CA SER A 81 18.11 -4.79 14.70
C SER A 81 18.61 -6.21 14.45
N LEU A 82 19.91 -6.41 14.55
CA LEU A 82 20.50 -7.76 14.49
C LEU A 82 20.12 -8.64 15.70
N GLU A 83 19.66 -8.04 16.80
CA GLU A 83 19.24 -8.74 18.00
C GLU A 83 17.72 -9.06 17.99
N THR A 84 16.97 -8.51 17.03
CA THR A 84 15.52 -8.73 16.92
C THR A 84 15.22 -10.19 16.62
N LYS A 85 14.35 -10.80 17.43
CA LYS A 85 13.91 -12.20 17.31
C LYS A 85 12.48 -12.33 16.85
N ASN A 86 11.60 -11.45 17.30
CA ASN A 86 10.20 -11.45 16.97
C ASN A 86 9.88 -10.20 16.14
N VAL A 87 9.22 -10.41 15.00
CA VAL A 87 8.87 -9.32 14.09
C VAL A 87 7.36 -9.28 13.86
N LEU A 88 6.81 -8.08 13.80
CA LEU A 88 5.47 -7.83 13.29
C LEU A 88 5.60 -7.20 11.90
N ILE A 89 4.92 -7.79 10.90
CA ILE A 89 4.93 -7.30 9.54
C ILE A 89 3.66 -6.52 9.27
N GLU A 90 3.82 -5.28 8.80
CA GLU A 90 2.73 -4.43 8.32
C GLU A 90 2.66 -4.51 6.79
N ALA A 91 1.46 -4.79 6.27
CA ALA A 91 1.08 -4.56 4.89
C ALA A 91 -0.18 -3.72 4.89
N ALA A 92 -0.11 -2.51 4.36
CA ALA A 92 -1.18 -1.55 4.44
C ALA A 92 -1.55 -0.94 3.08
N HIS A 93 -2.75 -0.39 3.01
CA HIS A 93 -3.18 0.51 1.95
C HIS A 93 -3.55 1.84 2.60
N PHE A 94 -2.97 2.93 2.12
CA PHE A 94 -3.18 4.28 2.65
C PHE A 94 -3.73 5.21 1.58
N ASP A 95 -4.45 6.24 2.00
CA ASP A 95 -4.89 7.31 1.11
C ASP A 95 -3.70 8.01 0.45
N SER A 96 -3.64 7.94 -0.87
CA SER A 96 -2.51 8.41 -1.67
C SER A 96 -2.23 9.90 -1.48
N ILE A 97 -3.28 10.71 -1.30
CA ILE A 97 -3.14 12.17 -1.11
C ILE A 97 -2.53 12.48 0.27
N SER A 98 -2.99 11.78 1.31
CA SER A 98 -2.44 11.93 2.66
C SER A 98 -0.95 11.59 2.68
N ILE A 99 -0.55 10.47 2.05
CA ILE A 99 0.87 10.08 2.01
C ILE A 99 1.71 11.07 1.21
N ALA A 100 1.23 11.52 0.04
CA ALA A 100 1.92 12.51 -0.77
C ALA A 100 2.13 13.84 -0.01
N ARG A 101 1.14 14.30 0.76
CA ARG A 101 1.24 15.52 1.57
C ARG A 101 2.26 15.35 2.70
N SER A 102 2.21 14.24 3.45
CA SER A 102 3.15 13.96 4.54
C SER A 102 4.58 13.81 4.02
N ALA A 103 4.80 13.07 2.94
CA ALA A 103 6.13 12.91 2.34
C ALA A 103 6.75 14.26 1.92
N ARG A 104 5.96 15.16 1.33
CA ARG A 104 6.42 16.51 0.95
C ARG A 104 6.68 17.39 2.17
N ARG A 105 5.77 17.39 3.17
CA ARG A 105 5.89 18.18 4.41
C ARG A 105 7.18 17.85 5.13
N HIS A 106 7.47 16.57 5.27
CA HIS A 106 8.66 16.11 5.98
C HIS A 106 9.90 15.97 5.09
N LYS A 107 9.80 16.27 3.79
CA LYS A 107 10.87 16.12 2.78
C LYS A 107 11.46 14.71 2.75
N LEU A 108 10.58 13.70 2.81
CA LEU A 108 10.91 12.27 2.85
C LEU A 108 10.37 11.52 1.61
N PRO A 109 11.00 11.67 0.43
CA PRO A 109 10.61 10.91 -0.76
C PRO A 109 11.15 9.46 -0.66
N SER A 110 10.51 8.62 0.16
CA SER A 110 10.90 7.20 0.28
C SER A 110 10.38 6.37 -0.90
N GLU A 111 10.94 5.18 -1.11
CA GLU A 111 10.42 4.24 -2.10
C GLU A 111 9.01 3.75 -1.76
N ALA A 112 8.67 3.67 -0.47
CA ALA A 112 7.33 3.37 0.00
C ALA A 112 6.36 4.52 -0.34
N SER A 113 6.70 5.77 0.02
CA SER A 113 5.81 6.92 -0.23
C SER A 113 5.52 7.13 -1.72
N LYS A 114 6.52 6.90 -2.58
CA LYS A 114 6.33 6.97 -4.05
C LYS A 114 5.33 5.94 -4.58
N ARG A 115 5.27 4.74 -3.97
CA ARG A 115 4.30 3.71 -4.35
C ARG A 115 2.91 4.05 -3.82
N PHE A 116 2.80 4.42 -2.56
CA PHE A 116 1.52 4.78 -1.96
C PHE A 116 0.89 6.01 -2.62
N GLU A 117 1.68 7.05 -2.98
CA GLU A 117 1.12 8.24 -3.66
C GLU A 117 0.62 7.94 -5.08
N ARG A 118 1.11 6.87 -5.71
CA ARG A 118 0.62 6.39 -7.02
C ARG A 118 -0.57 5.44 -6.89
N GLY A 119 -0.83 4.93 -5.70
CA GLY A 119 -1.80 3.90 -5.40
C GLY A 119 -1.17 2.50 -5.36
N VAL A 120 -1.38 1.82 -4.24
CA VAL A 120 -1.04 0.41 -4.03
C VAL A 120 -2.32 -0.40 -4.16
N ASP A 121 -2.24 -1.60 -4.71
CA ASP A 121 -3.37 -2.52 -4.80
C ASP A 121 -3.91 -2.87 -3.40
N PRO A 122 -5.15 -2.51 -3.05
CA PRO A 122 -5.71 -2.81 -1.73
C PRO A 122 -5.90 -4.30 -1.47
N ALA A 123 -5.86 -5.14 -2.50
CA ALA A 123 -6.06 -6.59 -2.39
C ALA A 123 -4.75 -7.38 -2.21
N ILE A 124 -3.58 -6.78 -2.46
CA ILE A 124 -2.29 -7.50 -2.49
C ILE A 124 -1.73 -7.81 -1.10
N GLY A 125 -2.14 -7.07 -0.06
CA GLY A 125 -1.57 -7.14 1.29
C GLY A 125 -1.40 -8.57 1.84
N PRO A 126 -2.45 -9.41 1.86
CA PRO A 126 -2.34 -10.78 2.36
C PRO A 126 -1.33 -11.64 1.61
N ALA A 127 -1.25 -11.50 0.27
CA ALA A 127 -0.28 -12.23 -0.54
C ALA A 127 1.15 -11.76 -0.25
N ALA A 128 1.35 -10.45 -0.04
CA ALA A 128 2.64 -9.89 0.30
C ALA A 128 3.12 -10.36 1.69
N VAL A 129 2.24 -10.37 2.69
CA VAL A 129 2.56 -10.91 4.03
C VAL A 129 2.91 -12.40 3.94
N ALA A 130 2.10 -13.20 3.24
CA ALA A 130 2.39 -14.62 3.05
C ALA A 130 3.75 -14.85 2.38
N ARG A 131 4.13 -14.00 1.42
CA ARG A 131 5.43 -14.07 0.76
C ARG A 131 6.58 -13.71 1.69
N VAL A 132 6.43 -12.69 2.55
CA VAL A 132 7.44 -12.36 3.58
C VAL A 132 7.61 -13.52 4.56
N ILE A 133 6.51 -14.09 5.06
CA ILE A 133 6.54 -15.25 5.97
C ILE A 133 7.32 -16.40 5.33
N GLN A 134 6.97 -16.78 4.10
CA GLN A 134 7.66 -17.85 3.37
C GLN A 134 9.17 -17.61 3.28
N LEU A 135 9.60 -16.37 2.97
CA LEU A 135 11.01 -16.04 2.86
C LEU A 135 11.71 -16.05 4.23
N LEU A 136 11.05 -15.60 5.30
CA LEU A 136 11.58 -15.67 6.66
C LEU A 136 11.70 -17.11 7.15
N GLU A 137 10.74 -18.00 6.84
CA GLU A 137 10.83 -19.42 7.16
C GLU A 137 12.01 -20.10 6.46
N VAL A 138 12.19 -19.81 5.16
CA VAL A 138 13.27 -20.42 4.36
C VAL A 138 14.66 -19.90 4.75
N HIS A 139 14.80 -18.61 4.98
CA HIS A 139 16.13 -17.96 5.12
C HIS A 139 16.51 -17.62 6.56
N ALA A 140 15.54 -17.45 7.45
CA ALA A 140 15.77 -17.15 8.85
C ALA A 140 15.34 -18.28 9.80
N HIS A 141 14.76 -19.38 9.26
CA HIS A 141 14.17 -20.47 10.05
C HIS A 141 13.14 -19.96 11.06
N GLY A 142 12.39 -18.90 10.68
CA GLY A 142 11.32 -18.32 11.47
C GLY A 142 10.11 -19.22 11.54
N GLU A 143 9.25 -18.97 12.51
CA GLU A 143 7.95 -19.64 12.65
C GLU A 143 6.84 -18.59 12.62
N ALA A 144 5.84 -18.78 11.75
CA ALA A 144 4.68 -17.89 11.71
C ALA A 144 3.81 -18.09 12.95
N SER A 145 3.45 -16.99 13.59
CA SER A 145 2.51 -16.96 14.73
C SER A 145 1.07 -16.79 14.23
N SER A 146 0.10 -17.19 15.04
CA SER A 146 -1.32 -16.87 14.83
C SER A 146 -1.68 -15.45 15.28
N LEU A 147 -0.73 -14.69 15.85
CA LEU A 147 -0.92 -13.30 16.21
C LEU A 147 -1.02 -12.45 14.96
N GLY A 148 -2.01 -11.60 14.90
CA GLY A 148 -2.20 -10.67 13.79
C GLY A 148 -3.63 -10.13 13.79
N ALA A 149 -3.83 -9.09 12.98
CA ALA A 149 -5.14 -8.52 12.73
C ALA A 149 -5.23 -8.14 11.25
N GLU A 150 -6.42 -8.23 10.71
CA GLU A 150 -6.73 -7.76 9.37
C GLU A 150 -7.90 -6.78 9.46
N HIS A 151 -7.71 -5.61 8.87
CA HIS A 151 -8.77 -4.64 8.68
C HIS A 151 -8.90 -4.35 7.18
N ARG A 152 -10.05 -4.71 6.60
CA ARG A 152 -10.37 -4.41 5.21
C ARG A 152 -11.48 -3.38 5.16
N SER A 153 -11.24 -2.29 4.44
CA SER A 153 -12.34 -1.45 3.94
C SER A 153 -12.87 -2.10 2.67
N GLU A 154 -14.13 -2.48 2.65
CA GLU A 154 -14.81 -2.91 1.41
C GLU A 154 -14.97 -1.68 0.51
N ILE A 155 -13.99 -1.44 -0.34
CA ILE A 155 -14.11 -0.47 -1.43
C ILE A 155 -14.70 -1.24 -2.59
N ALA A 156 -16.01 -1.14 -2.78
CA ALA A 156 -16.64 -1.68 -3.97
C ALA A 156 -16.08 -0.94 -5.20
N PRO A 157 -15.50 -1.66 -6.19
CA PRO A 157 -15.01 -1.01 -7.38
C PRO A 157 -16.18 -0.36 -8.14
N ALA A 158 -16.03 0.92 -8.48
CA ALA A 158 -17.04 1.63 -9.25
C ALA A 158 -17.03 1.13 -10.71
N ALA A 159 -18.21 0.78 -11.22
CA ALA A 159 -18.35 0.49 -12.64
C ALA A 159 -18.25 1.79 -13.46
N ILE A 160 -17.46 1.74 -14.52
CA ILE A 160 -17.28 2.83 -15.47
C ILE A 160 -18.17 2.52 -16.69
N TRP A 161 -19.08 3.42 -17.04
CA TRP A 161 -19.86 3.28 -18.24
C TRP A 161 -19.09 3.80 -19.45
N LEU A 162 -18.88 2.92 -20.44
CA LEU A 162 -18.17 3.19 -21.68
C LEU A 162 -19.16 3.05 -22.86
N PRO A 163 -19.55 4.15 -23.53
CA PRO A 163 -20.37 4.09 -24.77
C PRO A 163 -19.66 3.28 -25.85
N ALA A 164 -20.43 2.52 -26.64
CA ALA A 164 -19.87 1.63 -27.68
C ALA A 164 -19.04 2.36 -28.74
N ASP A 165 -19.38 3.60 -29.04
CA ASP A 165 -18.72 4.45 -30.06
C ASP A 165 -17.63 5.37 -29.49
N PHE A 166 -17.49 5.43 -28.16
CA PHE A 166 -16.62 6.39 -27.49
C PHE A 166 -15.14 6.22 -27.89
N ALA A 167 -14.64 4.97 -27.89
CA ALA A 167 -13.25 4.69 -28.24
C ALA A 167 -12.94 5.14 -29.68
N SER A 168 -13.80 4.78 -30.64
CA SER A 168 -13.66 5.16 -32.06
C SER A 168 -13.69 6.69 -32.23
N GLN A 169 -14.62 7.36 -31.60
CA GLN A 169 -14.73 8.83 -31.67
C GLN A 169 -13.54 9.54 -31.03
N HIS A 170 -13.05 9.03 -29.88
CA HIS A 170 -11.98 9.67 -29.13
C HIS A 170 -10.61 9.50 -29.81
N VAL A 171 -10.34 8.31 -30.36
CA VAL A 171 -9.06 7.99 -31.01
C VAL A 171 -9.05 8.35 -32.49
N GLY A 172 -10.22 8.41 -33.15
CA GLY A 172 -10.36 8.69 -34.56
C GLY A 172 -10.10 7.48 -35.46
N VAL A 173 -10.18 6.27 -34.93
CA VAL A 173 -10.06 4.99 -35.63
C VAL A 173 -11.24 4.10 -35.25
N GLU A 174 -11.83 3.42 -36.21
CA GLU A 174 -12.93 2.50 -35.96
C GLU A 174 -12.47 1.26 -35.19
N TYR A 175 -13.14 0.99 -34.08
CA TYR A 175 -12.99 -0.22 -33.27
C TYR A 175 -14.32 -0.96 -33.20
N SER A 176 -14.29 -2.25 -33.40
CA SER A 176 -15.45 -3.12 -33.16
C SER A 176 -15.67 -3.34 -31.66
N ALA A 177 -16.88 -3.72 -31.27
CA ALA A 177 -17.22 -4.06 -29.92
C ALA A 177 -16.32 -5.18 -29.33
N ASP A 178 -15.99 -6.18 -30.15
CA ASP A 178 -15.14 -7.31 -29.74
C ASP A 178 -13.68 -6.88 -29.53
N GLU A 179 -13.16 -5.93 -30.32
CA GLU A 179 -11.81 -5.38 -30.11
C GLU A 179 -11.74 -4.57 -28.80
N ILE A 180 -12.76 -3.78 -28.50
CA ILE A 180 -12.87 -3.01 -27.25
C ILE A 180 -12.93 -3.98 -26.07
N ASP A 181 -13.85 -4.96 -26.08
CA ASP A 181 -13.99 -5.96 -25.00
C ASP A 181 -12.70 -6.73 -24.77
N THR A 182 -12.07 -7.22 -25.85
CA THR A 182 -10.80 -7.96 -25.78
C THR A 182 -9.68 -7.12 -25.18
N SER A 183 -9.56 -5.85 -25.60
CA SER A 183 -8.54 -4.94 -25.12
C SER A 183 -8.69 -4.67 -23.61
N LEU A 184 -9.91 -4.38 -23.16
CA LEU A 184 -10.21 -4.13 -21.76
C LEU A 184 -9.95 -5.37 -20.88
N ARG A 185 -10.38 -6.55 -21.33
CA ARG A 185 -10.10 -7.82 -20.60
C ARG A 185 -8.62 -8.15 -20.56
N SER A 186 -7.87 -7.81 -21.59
CA SER A 186 -6.42 -8.08 -21.65
C SER A 186 -5.63 -7.36 -20.57
N ILE A 187 -6.13 -6.22 -20.08
CA ILE A 187 -5.54 -5.46 -18.96
C ILE A 187 -6.19 -5.79 -17.60
N GLY A 188 -7.06 -6.82 -17.57
CA GLY A 188 -7.66 -7.34 -16.34
C GLY A 188 -9.00 -6.74 -15.95
N CYS A 189 -9.62 -5.91 -16.80
CA CYS A 189 -10.95 -5.38 -16.51
C CYS A 189 -12.02 -6.48 -16.59
N VAL A 190 -13.03 -6.37 -15.75
CA VAL A 190 -14.29 -7.11 -15.89
C VAL A 190 -15.22 -6.27 -16.77
N VAL A 191 -15.71 -6.85 -17.85
CA VAL A 191 -16.53 -6.15 -18.84
C VAL A 191 -17.88 -6.84 -18.98
N ALA A 192 -18.95 -6.08 -18.87
CA ALA A 192 -20.32 -6.51 -19.16
C ALA A 192 -20.88 -5.66 -20.32
N SER A 193 -21.37 -6.34 -21.38
CA SER A 193 -22.08 -5.66 -22.46
C SER A 193 -23.48 -5.26 -21.97
N VAL A 194 -23.81 -4.00 -22.15
CA VAL A 194 -25.11 -3.41 -21.80
C VAL A 194 -25.69 -2.63 -22.98
N ASP A 195 -26.92 -2.17 -22.87
CA ASP A 195 -27.53 -1.38 -23.94
C ASP A 195 -26.71 -0.08 -24.17
N GLY A 196 -26.27 0.11 -25.41
CA GLY A 196 -25.49 1.26 -25.86
C GLY A 196 -23.98 1.26 -25.51
N GLY A 197 -23.44 0.20 -24.86
CA GLY A 197 -22.01 0.15 -24.55
C GLY A 197 -21.60 -0.95 -23.58
N PHE A 198 -20.69 -0.60 -22.66
CA PHE A 198 -20.11 -1.52 -21.70
C PHE A 198 -20.13 -0.93 -20.29
N GLU A 199 -20.39 -1.78 -19.31
CA GLU A 199 -20.01 -1.54 -17.93
C GLU A 199 -18.67 -2.19 -17.66
N VAL A 200 -17.68 -1.39 -17.26
CA VAL A 200 -16.29 -1.81 -17.08
C VAL A 200 -15.88 -1.61 -15.64
N VAL A 201 -15.39 -2.68 -15.00
CA VAL A 201 -14.80 -2.61 -13.66
C VAL A 201 -13.30 -2.81 -13.78
N ALA A 202 -12.53 -1.80 -13.37
CA ALA A 202 -11.09 -1.88 -13.36
C ALA A 202 -10.59 -2.87 -12.29
N PRO A 203 -9.47 -3.58 -12.54
CA PRO A 203 -8.88 -4.44 -11.51
C PRO A 203 -8.26 -3.60 -10.39
N SER A 204 -8.18 -4.16 -9.19
CA SER A 204 -7.72 -3.47 -7.98
C SER A 204 -6.30 -2.89 -8.09
N TRP A 205 -5.45 -3.47 -8.92
CA TRP A 205 -4.08 -2.99 -9.17
C TRP A 205 -3.96 -1.86 -10.21
N ARG A 206 -5.10 -1.40 -10.76
CA ARG A 206 -5.17 -0.26 -11.70
C ARG A 206 -5.97 0.90 -11.10
N PRO A 207 -5.44 1.55 -10.03
CA PRO A 207 -6.10 2.69 -9.40
C PRO A 207 -6.18 3.94 -10.28
N ASP A 208 -5.45 3.93 -11.38
CA ASP A 208 -5.41 4.96 -12.42
C ASP A 208 -6.63 4.94 -13.34
N ILE A 209 -7.32 3.79 -13.47
CA ILE A 209 -8.51 3.66 -14.31
C ILE A 209 -9.75 4.04 -13.50
N THR A 210 -10.20 5.27 -13.64
CA THR A 210 -11.32 5.84 -12.88
C THR A 210 -12.41 6.43 -13.75
N HIS A 211 -12.12 6.67 -15.02
CA HIS A 211 -13.03 7.29 -15.98
C HIS A 211 -12.89 6.64 -17.35
N LYS A 212 -13.91 6.81 -18.22
CA LYS A 212 -13.94 6.21 -19.56
C LYS A 212 -12.81 6.68 -20.50
N THR A 213 -12.09 7.75 -20.14
CA THR A 213 -10.92 8.26 -20.91
C THR A 213 -9.62 7.60 -20.52
N ASP A 214 -9.57 6.91 -19.40
CA ASP A 214 -8.37 6.23 -18.91
C ASP A 214 -8.21 4.84 -19.56
#